data_227272db3898df6ef99ffa1057286b7c
#
_entry.id   227272db3898df6ef99ffa1057286b7c
#
_cell.length_a   1.000
_cell.length_b   1.000
_cell.length_c   1.000
_cell.angle_alpha   90.00
_cell.angle_beta   90.00
_cell.angle_gamma   90.00
#
_symmetry.space_group_name_H-M   'P 1'
#
loop_
_entity.id
_entity.type
_entity.pdbx_description
1 polymer ?
#
loop_
_entity_poly.entity_id
_entity_poly.type
_entity_poly.pdbx_seq_one_letter_code
_entity_poly.pdbx_strand_id
1 'polypeptide(L)'
;LLQEVEALVSHWNLYINLGGFFVSLFSVTLFGPWSDSVGRRPALILPAAGMALQTAIYLLVMYLELHVAFFLLGRILSGLTGDYNLILASCFSYVADTSERRARTFRVAILEACLGTAGMVASIGGGQWRKAQGYINPFWLAFAASLAATLYAAFFLRESVKQKKAAKLFTLSHYKAVYRLYTAPEHLSSRWKLALYSLAFFLIVTVHFGAKDLYVLYELGFPLCWASDLIGYGSAASYLAYLSSLVGLRLLQLCLEDTWVAEIGLISNIAGLVVISLATTTPLMFTGYGILFLSMAATPVIRSKLSKLVSETEQGALFASVACVEGLCSLVATGVFNSLYPATLHFMRGFPFLFGAIILLIPAAILGWIQIWDSKHNYNHFQDASLSP
;
A
#
# COMPACT_ATOMS: atom_id res chain seq x y z
N LEU A 1 22.89 25.05 -15.64
CA LEU A 1 23.11 24.84 -14.18
C LEU A 1 21.86 24.28 -13.48
N LEU A 2 20.68 24.93 -13.57
CA LEU A 2 19.44 24.45 -12.90
C LEU A 2 19.02 23.06 -13.40
N GLN A 3 19.00 22.84 -14.72
CA GLN A 3 18.67 21.55 -15.32
C GLN A 3 19.66 20.44 -14.95
N GLU A 4 20.94 20.75 -14.81
CA GLU A 4 21.97 19.80 -14.38
C GLU A 4 21.78 19.39 -12.93
N VAL A 5 21.43 20.35 -12.06
CA VAL A 5 21.10 20.08 -10.64
C VAL A 5 19.85 19.24 -10.53
N GLU A 6 18.80 19.55 -11.28
CA GLU A 6 17.56 18.75 -11.31
C GLU A 6 17.83 17.32 -11.79
N ALA A 7 18.61 17.13 -12.82
CA ALA A 7 19.02 15.81 -13.32
C ALA A 7 19.81 15.03 -12.26
N LEU A 8 20.76 15.68 -11.58
CA LEU A 8 21.56 15.06 -10.52
C LEU A 8 20.70 14.63 -9.33
N VAL A 9 19.77 15.49 -8.88
CA VAL A 9 18.82 15.18 -7.79
C VAL A 9 17.95 14.00 -8.19
N SER A 10 17.46 13.95 -9.42
CA SER A 10 16.63 12.87 -9.94
C SER A 10 17.39 11.53 -9.93
N HIS A 11 18.64 11.51 -10.35
CA HIS A 11 19.49 10.29 -10.33
C HIS A 11 19.73 9.80 -8.90
N TRP A 12 20.08 10.69 -7.97
CA TRP A 12 20.28 10.29 -6.57
C TRP A 12 19.00 9.78 -5.92
N ASN A 13 17.86 10.42 -6.20
CA ASN A 13 16.59 9.96 -5.71
C ASN A 13 16.24 8.55 -6.23
N LEU A 14 16.53 8.29 -7.50
CA LEU A 14 16.37 6.95 -8.09
C LEU A 14 17.27 5.93 -7.38
N TYR A 15 18.57 6.22 -7.18
CA TYR A 15 19.51 5.31 -6.52
C TYR A 15 19.11 5.03 -5.07
N ILE A 16 18.68 6.06 -4.32
CA ILE A 16 18.21 5.93 -2.93
C ILE A 16 16.96 5.03 -2.87
N ASN A 17 15.99 5.26 -3.74
CA ASN A 17 14.76 4.49 -3.77
C ASN A 17 14.99 3.05 -4.20
N LEU A 18 15.74 2.81 -5.26
CA LEU A 18 16.06 1.45 -5.73
C LEU A 18 16.89 0.68 -4.70
N GLY A 19 17.94 1.30 -4.15
CA GLY A 19 18.78 0.67 -3.14
C GLY A 19 17.98 0.27 -1.90
N GLY A 20 17.14 1.19 -1.39
CA GLY A 20 16.23 0.91 -0.28
C GLY A 20 15.23 -0.19 -0.58
N PHE A 21 14.64 -0.18 -1.77
CA PHE A 21 13.66 -1.20 -2.18
C PHE A 21 14.26 -2.60 -2.23
N PHE A 22 15.38 -2.79 -2.91
CA PHE A 22 15.99 -4.13 -3.04
C PHE A 22 16.44 -4.68 -1.69
N VAL A 23 17.05 -3.86 -0.84
CA VAL A 23 17.46 -4.28 0.51
C VAL A 23 16.23 -4.63 1.35
N SER A 24 15.19 -3.81 1.31
CA SER A 24 13.94 -4.04 2.04
C SER A 24 13.24 -5.32 1.57
N LEU A 25 13.26 -5.63 0.27
CA LEU A 25 12.69 -6.85 -0.28
C LEU A 25 13.23 -8.11 0.39
N PHE A 26 14.57 -8.21 0.54
CA PHE A 26 15.21 -9.33 1.23
C PHE A 26 14.87 -9.35 2.72
N SER A 27 14.88 -8.21 3.36
CA SER A 27 14.62 -8.12 4.80
C SER A 27 13.17 -8.45 5.15
N VAL A 28 12.19 -7.96 4.39
CA VAL A 28 10.77 -8.24 4.62
C VAL A 28 10.45 -9.72 4.45
N THR A 29 10.98 -10.37 3.42
CA THR A 29 10.80 -11.81 3.20
C THR A 29 11.49 -12.67 4.25
N LEU A 30 12.50 -12.15 4.94
CA LEU A 30 13.16 -12.80 6.07
C LEU A 30 12.37 -12.62 7.38
N PHE A 31 12.05 -11.38 7.73
CA PHE A 31 11.44 -11.02 9.01
C PHE A 31 9.95 -11.36 9.10
N GLY A 32 9.22 -11.35 7.98
CA GLY A 32 7.79 -11.68 7.96
C GLY A 32 7.50 -13.09 8.50
N PRO A 33 8.02 -14.15 7.85
CA PRO A 33 7.86 -15.53 8.34
C PRO A 33 8.51 -15.77 9.70
N TRP A 34 9.66 -15.12 9.98
CA TRP A 34 10.30 -15.20 11.29
C TRP A 34 9.37 -14.69 12.39
N SER A 35 8.61 -13.63 12.13
CA SER A 35 7.64 -13.08 13.07
C SER A 35 6.46 -14.03 13.38
N ASP A 36 6.14 -14.96 12.49
CA ASP A 36 5.13 -15.99 12.72
C ASP A 36 5.53 -16.94 13.88
N SER A 37 6.82 -17.13 14.07
CA SER A 37 7.36 -18.03 15.10
C SER A 37 7.74 -17.28 16.38
N VAL A 38 8.47 -16.18 16.27
CA VAL A 38 9.07 -15.45 17.41
C VAL A 38 8.09 -14.43 18.02
N GLY A 39 7.20 -13.89 17.19
CA GLY A 39 6.22 -12.89 17.60
C GLY A 39 6.23 -11.64 16.74
N ARG A 40 5.15 -10.87 16.78
CA ARG A 40 4.98 -9.65 15.98
C ARG A 40 5.71 -8.43 16.55
N ARG A 41 5.84 -8.39 17.89
CA ARG A 41 6.50 -7.26 18.57
C ARG A 41 7.91 -6.96 18.05
N PRO A 42 8.84 -7.92 17.95
CA PRO A 42 10.18 -7.67 17.42
C PRO A 42 10.15 -7.18 15.97
N ALA A 43 9.24 -7.71 15.15
CA ALA A 43 9.09 -7.32 13.75
C ALA A 43 8.46 -5.92 13.56
N LEU A 44 7.88 -5.33 14.58
CA LEU A 44 7.43 -3.92 14.60
C LEU A 44 8.47 -2.99 15.19
N ILE A 45 9.16 -3.41 16.25
CA ILE A 45 10.20 -2.61 16.91
C ILE A 45 11.38 -2.36 15.97
N LEU A 46 11.86 -3.42 15.31
CA LEU A 46 13.07 -3.37 14.50
C LEU A 46 12.98 -2.37 13.33
N PRO A 47 11.95 -2.39 12.46
CA PRO A 47 11.86 -1.43 11.37
C PRO A 47 11.53 -0.01 11.86
N ALA A 48 10.76 0.15 12.95
CA ALA A 48 10.51 1.47 13.52
C ALA A 48 11.79 2.11 14.04
N ALA A 49 12.65 1.35 14.72
CA ALA A 49 13.98 1.78 15.16
C ALA A 49 14.90 2.09 13.96
N GLY A 50 14.82 1.28 12.90
CA GLY A 50 15.54 1.52 11.65
C GLY A 50 15.14 2.82 10.96
N MET A 51 13.85 3.16 10.95
CA MET A 51 13.37 4.44 10.43
C MET A 51 13.80 5.63 11.32
N ALA A 52 13.82 5.47 12.63
CA ALA A 52 14.37 6.48 13.53
C ALA A 52 15.86 6.71 13.27
N LEU A 53 16.63 5.65 13.07
CA LEU A 53 18.04 5.74 12.69
C LEU A 53 18.24 6.43 11.33
N GLN A 54 17.43 6.09 10.34
CA GLN A 54 17.45 6.73 9.02
C GLN A 54 17.21 8.24 9.13
N THR A 55 16.18 8.64 9.85
CA THR A 55 15.87 10.07 10.04
C THR A 55 16.95 10.80 10.83
N ALA A 56 17.57 10.15 11.82
CA ALA A 56 18.73 10.69 12.55
C ALA A 56 19.93 10.90 11.62
N ILE A 57 20.23 9.94 10.74
CA ILE A 57 21.30 10.08 9.73
C ILE A 57 20.99 11.22 8.76
N TYR A 58 19.74 11.34 8.32
CA TYR A 58 19.32 12.43 7.43
C TYR A 58 19.50 13.80 8.07
N LEU A 59 19.11 13.94 9.35
CA LEU A 59 19.37 15.15 10.11
C LEU A 59 20.85 15.47 10.22
N LEU A 60 21.67 14.46 10.53
CA LEU A 60 23.12 14.63 10.63
C LEU A 60 23.73 15.09 9.29
N VAL A 61 23.32 14.48 8.17
CA VAL A 61 23.77 14.85 6.83
C VAL A 61 23.40 16.30 6.51
N MET A 62 22.18 16.73 6.86
CA MET A 62 21.72 18.10 6.62
C MET A 62 22.43 19.13 7.50
N TYR A 63 22.69 18.81 8.78
CA TYR A 63 23.39 19.74 9.69
C TYR A 63 24.89 19.88 9.41
N LEU A 64 25.52 18.80 8.99
CA LEU A 64 26.95 18.78 8.68
C LEU A 64 27.25 19.03 7.20
N GLU A 65 26.22 19.30 6.39
CA GLU A 65 26.32 19.51 4.94
C GLU A 65 27.16 18.43 4.24
N LEU A 66 26.94 17.15 4.62
CA LEU A 66 27.67 16.02 4.07
C LEU A 66 27.22 15.71 2.64
N HIS A 67 28.03 14.92 1.93
CA HIS A 67 27.72 14.51 0.58
C HIS A 67 26.41 13.72 0.49
N VAL A 68 25.64 13.92 -0.58
CA VAL A 68 24.31 13.29 -0.85
C VAL A 68 24.33 11.76 -0.73
N ALA A 69 25.47 11.11 -0.99
CA ALA A 69 25.62 9.66 -0.85
C ALA A 69 25.32 9.12 0.56
N PHE A 70 25.44 9.95 1.61
CA PHE A 70 25.11 9.53 2.97
C PHE A 70 23.59 9.33 3.21
N PHE A 71 22.73 9.95 2.40
CA PHE A 71 21.30 9.63 2.40
C PHE A 71 21.05 8.17 1.96
N LEU A 72 21.83 7.68 0.98
CA LEU A 72 21.75 6.28 0.56
C LEU A 72 22.14 5.34 1.72
N LEU A 73 23.15 5.68 2.52
CA LEU A 73 23.54 4.90 3.69
C LEU A 73 22.38 4.79 4.69
N GLY A 74 21.72 5.90 5.03
CA GLY A 74 20.55 5.89 5.90
C GLY A 74 19.41 5.02 5.35
N ARG A 75 19.18 5.10 4.05
CA ARG A 75 18.15 4.31 3.36
C ARG A 75 18.44 2.82 3.37
N ILE A 76 19.70 2.42 3.14
CA ILE A 76 20.13 1.02 3.17
C ILE A 76 20.00 0.45 4.60
N LEU A 77 20.41 1.19 5.62
CA LEU A 77 20.29 0.76 7.02
C LEU A 77 18.82 0.56 7.43
N SER A 78 17.93 1.47 7.02
CA SER A 78 16.48 1.27 7.21
C SER A 78 15.98 0.04 6.45
N GLY A 79 16.41 -0.16 5.20
CA GLY A 79 16.06 -1.33 4.41
C GLY A 79 16.49 -2.65 5.05
N LEU A 80 17.67 -2.70 5.68
CA LEU A 80 18.16 -3.89 6.40
C LEU A 80 17.27 -4.27 7.58
N THR A 81 16.60 -3.32 8.21
CA THR A 81 15.63 -3.57 9.27
C THR A 81 14.22 -3.87 8.77
N GLY A 82 14.00 -3.83 7.46
CA GLY A 82 12.73 -4.10 6.80
C GLY A 82 11.94 -2.86 6.36
N ASP A 83 12.35 -1.66 6.78
CA ASP A 83 11.76 -0.39 6.38
C ASP A 83 10.24 -0.30 6.63
N TYR A 84 9.59 0.66 6.00
CA TYR A 84 8.15 0.84 6.01
C TYR A 84 7.37 -0.43 5.57
N ASN A 85 7.92 -1.19 4.63
CA ASN A 85 7.30 -2.41 4.12
C ASN A 85 7.11 -3.48 5.22
N LEU A 86 8.09 -3.67 6.10
CA LEU A 86 7.95 -4.60 7.22
C LEU A 86 6.98 -4.10 8.28
N ILE A 87 6.93 -2.78 8.53
CA ILE A 87 5.93 -2.19 9.42
C ILE A 87 4.53 -2.51 8.93
N LEU A 88 4.26 -2.28 7.64
CA LEU A 88 2.95 -2.61 7.04
C LEU A 88 2.63 -4.10 7.15
N ALA A 89 3.55 -4.96 6.73
CA ALA A 89 3.37 -6.40 6.80
C ALA A 89 3.07 -6.86 8.24
N SER A 90 3.80 -6.34 9.22
CA SER A 90 3.63 -6.69 10.62
C SER A 90 2.35 -6.13 11.22
N CYS A 91 1.94 -4.91 10.86
CA CYS A 91 0.67 -4.33 11.29
C CYS A 91 -0.52 -5.11 10.73
N PHE A 92 -0.53 -5.46 9.45
CA PHE A 92 -1.60 -6.27 8.87
C PHE A 92 -1.62 -7.69 9.45
N SER A 93 -0.46 -8.29 9.69
CA SER A 93 -0.36 -9.59 10.38
C SER A 93 -0.92 -9.53 11.79
N TYR A 94 -0.57 -8.48 12.53
CA TYR A 94 -1.08 -8.25 13.89
C TYR A 94 -2.60 -8.07 13.91
N VAL A 95 -3.15 -7.31 12.96
CA VAL A 95 -4.59 -7.16 12.80
C VAL A 95 -5.25 -8.50 12.45
N ALA A 96 -4.64 -9.30 11.58
CA ALA A 96 -5.14 -10.62 11.25
C ALA A 96 -5.13 -11.58 12.44
N ASP A 97 -4.06 -11.57 13.25
CA ASP A 97 -3.94 -12.41 14.45
C ASP A 97 -4.95 -12.06 15.54
N THR A 98 -5.28 -10.77 15.67
CA THR A 98 -6.17 -10.24 16.73
C THR A 98 -7.63 -10.09 16.30
N SER A 99 -7.96 -10.39 15.04
CA SER A 99 -9.27 -10.22 14.45
C SER A 99 -9.97 -11.55 14.21
N GLU A 100 -11.25 -11.65 14.57
CA GLU A 100 -12.10 -12.71 14.06
C GLU A 100 -12.25 -12.61 12.55
N ARG A 101 -12.36 -13.73 11.85
CA ARG A 101 -12.46 -13.78 10.38
C ARG A 101 -13.56 -12.86 9.84
N ARG A 102 -14.69 -12.75 10.55
CA ARG A 102 -15.84 -11.94 10.13
C ARG A 102 -15.58 -10.43 10.22
N ALA A 103 -14.83 -9.99 11.22
CA ALA A 103 -14.51 -8.58 11.45
C ALA A 103 -13.21 -8.12 10.78
N ARG A 104 -12.43 -9.04 10.22
CA ARG A 104 -11.07 -8.79 9.71
C ARG A 104 -11.03 -7.74 8.61
N THR A 105 -11.95 -7.81 7.64
CA THR A 105 -12.02 -6.84 6.52
C THR A 105 -12.18 -5.42 7.03
N PHE A 106 -13.09 -5.19 7.97
CA PHE A 106 -13.31 -3.85 8.52
C PHE A 106 -12.10 -3.35 9.32
N ARG A 107 -11.45 -4.21 10.11
CA ARG A 107 -10.24 -3.83 10.85
C ARG A 107 -9.04 -3.51 9.95
N VAL A 108 -8.88 -4.26 8.86
CA VAL A 108 -7.89 -3.96 7.82
C VAL A 108 -8.20 -2.61 7.16
N ALA A 109 -9.46 -2.33 6.87
CA ALA A 109 -9.90 -1.05 6.30
C ALA A 109 -9.64 0.13 7.25
N ILE A 110 -9.82 -0.05 8.57
CA ILE A 110 -9.45 0.97 9.57
C ILE A 110 -7.95 1.28 9.49
N LEU A 111 -7.10 0.26 9.41
CA LEU A 111 -5.66 0.45 9.31
C LEU A 111 -5.27 1.22 8.03
N GLU A 112 -5.87 0.88 6.89
CA GLU A 112 -5.64 1.62 5.64
C GLU A 112 -6.17 3.07 5.73
N ALA A 113 -7.30 3.30 6.36
CA ALA A 113 -7.82 4.65 6.59
C ALA A 113 -6.90 5.49 7.50
N CYS A 114 -6.29 4.88 8.51
CA CYS A 114 -5.27 5.52 9.34
C CYS A 114 -4.04 5.95 8.52
N LEU A 115 -3.58 5.08 7.60
CA LEU A 115 -2.48 5.40 6.70
C LEU A 115 -2.83 6.57 5.78
N GLY A 116 -4.03 6.56 5.18
CA GLY A 116 -4.51 7.66 4.34
C GLY A 116 -4.65 8.97 5.09
N THR A 117 -5.20 8.93 6.30
CA THR A 117 -5.37 10.12 7.16
C THR A 117 -4.01 10.69 7.58
N ALA A 118 -3.07 9.83 7.98
CA ALA A 118 -1.71 10.26 8.32
C ALA A 118 -1.00 10.87 7.11
N GLY A 119 -1.16 10.27 5.92
CA GLY A 119 -0.64 10.81 4.66
C GLY A 119 -1.21 12.19 4.33
N MET A 120 -2.52 12.39 4.51
CA MET A 120 -3.20 13.68 4.31
C MET A 120 -2.65 14.74 5.26
N VAL A 121 -2.59 14.46 6.56
CA VAL A 121 -2.08 15.40 7.57
C VAL A 121 -0.61 15.73 7.32
N ALA A 122 0.20 14.73 7.00
CA ALA A 122 1.62 14.91 6.70
C ALA A 122 1.86 15.73 5.43
N SER A 123 1.06 15.52 4.38
CA SER A 123 1.19 16.26 3.11
C SER A 123 0.81 17.72 3.28
N ILE A 124 -0.32 18.02 3.93
CA ILE A 124 -0.79 19.39 4.15
C ILE A 124 0.09 20.08 5.18
N GLY A 125 0.25 19.49 6.35
CA GLY A 125 1.02 20.07 7.45
C GLY A 125 2.51 20.21 7.13
N GLY A 126 3.12 19.17 6.56
CA GLY A 126 4.52 19.16 6.17
C GLY A 126 4.83 20.17 5.06
N GLY A 127 3.92 20.32 4.09
CA GLY A 127 4.05 21.32 3.03
C GLY A 127 4.06 22.75 3.57
N GLN A 128 3.11 23.09 4.44
CA GLN A 128 3.02 24.41 5.09
C GLN A 128 4.22 24.67 6.01
N TRP A 129 4.61 23.68 6.80
CA TRP A 129 5.74 23.80 7.72
C TRP A 129 7.06 24.02 6.98
N ARG A 130 7.29 23.25 5.90
CA ARG A 130 8.46 23.43 5.04
C ARG A 130 8.53 24.83 4.45
N LYS A 131 7.40 25.39 4.03
CA LYS A 131 7.32 26.75 3.50
C LYS A 131 7.66 27.81 4.57
N ALA A 132 7.26 27.58 5.83
CA ALA A 132 7.45 28.53 6.93
C ALA A 132 8.84 28.44 7.57
N GLN A 133 9.42 27.25 7.74
CA GLN A 133 10.61 27.01 8.55
C GLN A 133 11.71 26.17 7.85
N GLY A 134 11.55 25.86 6.56
CA GLY A 134 12.52 25.08 5.80
C GLY A 134 12.38 23.57 5.97
N TYR A 135 13.40 22.84 5.50
CA TYR A 135 13.34 21.38 5.35
C TYR A 135 13.71 20.60 6.61
N ILE A 136 14.49 21.16 7.53
CA ILE A 136 15.09 20.42 8.65
C ILE A 136 14.05 20.08 9.72
N ASN A 137 13.19 21.04 10.09
CA ASN A 137 12.23 20.88 11.17
C ASN A 137 11.22 19.75 10.95
N PRO A 138 10.67 19.51 9.75
CA PRO A 138 9.83 18.34 9.48
C PRO A 138 10.53 17.00 9.73
N PHE A 139 11.84 16.90 9.50
CA PHE A 139 12.60 15.68 9.80
C PHE A 139 12.76 15.43 11.30
N TRP A 140 12.81 16.46 12.14
CA TRP A 140 12.74 16.30 13.60
C TRP A 140 11.43 15.68 14.06
N LEU A 141 10.32 16.09 13.44
CA LEU A 141 9.01 15.47 13.72
C LEU A 141 9.02 14.00 13.27
N ALA A 142 9.55 13.70 12.09
CA ALA A 142 9.64 12.33 11.59
C ALA A 142 10.51 11.45 12.51
N PHE A 143 11.63 11.97 13.00
CA PHE A 143 12.47 11.30 13.99
C PHE A 143 11.74 11.05 15.31
N ALA A 144 11.10 12.07 15.87
CA ALA A 144 10.33 11.96 17.12
C ALA A 144 9.17 10.95 16.98
N ALA A 145 8.44 10.97 15.87
CA ALA A 145 7.36 10.03 15.60
C ALA A 145 7.85 8.58 15.47
N SER A 146 8.95 8.36 14.76
CA SER A 146 9.56 7.03 14.60
C SER A 146 10.09 6.51 15.94
N LEU A 147 10.70 7.36 16.74
CA LEU A 147 11.17 7.01 18.08
C LEU A 147 10.00 6.68 19.02
N ALA A 148 8.95 7.51 19.00
CA ALA A 148 7.73 7.27 19.78
C ALA A 148 7.05 5.95 19.39
N ALA A 149 6.97 5.64 18.10
CA ALA A 149 6.44 4.37 17.60
C ALA A 149 7.28 3.18 18.08
N THR A 150 8.61 3.32 18.07
CA THR A 150 9.53 2.29 18.59
C THR A 150 9.32 2.04 20.08
N LEU A 151 9.25 3.10 20.88
CA LEU A 151 9.01 3.02 22.32
C LEU A 151 7.62 2.46 22.62
N TYR A 152 6.60 2.88 21.89
CA TYR A 152 5.26 2.32 22.03
C TYR A 152 5.23 0.81 21.74
N ALA A 153 5.84 0.38 20.66
CA ALA A 153 5.93 -1.04 20.32
C ALA A 153 6.73 -1.84 21.36
N ALA A 154 7.78 -1.23 21.93
CA ALA A 154 8.63 -1.88 22.91
C ALA A 154 7.98 -2.03 24.29
N PHE A 155 7.20 -1.05 24.75
CA PHE A 155 6.70 -1.02 26.12
C PHE A 155 5.21 -1.31 26.26
N PHE A 156 4.39 -0.90 25.29
CA PHE A 156 2.93 -0.94 25.41
C PHE A 156 2.27 -1.98 24.53
N LEU A 157 2.87 -2.35 23.39
CA LEU A 157 2.26 -3.30 22.48
C LEU A 157 2.29 -4.71 23.07
N ARG A 158 1.12 -5.35 23.13
CA ARG A 158 0.99 -6.75 23.54
C ARG A 158 1.33 -7.68 22.37
N GLU A 159 1.91 -8.84 22.68
CA GLU A 159 2.19 -9.85 21.65
C GLU A 159 0.91 -10.54 21.19
N SER A 160 0.75 -10.71 19.87
CA SER A 160 -0.42 -11.36 19.27
C SER A 160 -0.22 -12.87 19.03
N VAL A 161 1.02 -13.32 18.86
CA VAL A 161 1.35 -14.74 18.63
C VAL A 161 1.24 -15.52 19.94
N LYS A 162 0.31 -16.48 19.96
CA LYS A 162 0.01 -17.27 21.17
C LYS A 162 1.08 -18.30 21.52
N GLN A 163 1.63 -18.98 20.50
CA GLN A 163 2.64 -20.02 20.66
C GLN A 163 3.96 -19.58 20.02
N LYS A 164 4.83 -19.00 20.85
CA LYS A 164 6.15 -18.60 20.41
C LYS A 164 7.08 -19.81 20.31
N LYS A 165 7.84 -19.89 19.23
CA LYS A 165 8.91 -20.86 19.04
C LYS A 165 10.21 -20.12 18.79
N ALA A 166 11.30 -20.60 19.38
CA ALA A 166 12.62 -20.09 19.06
C ALA A 166 12.95 -20.42 17.59
N ALA A 167 13.23 -19.42 16.79
CA ALA A 167 13.62 -19.59 15.40
C ALA A 167 14.87 -18.76 15.10
N LYS A 168 15.83 -19.37 14.41
CA LYS A 168 17.03 -18.65 13.95
C LYS A 168 16.59 -17.66 12.85
N LEU A 169 17.09 -16.43 12.93
CA LEU A 169 16.74 -15.38 12.00
C LEU A 169 17.28 -15.68 10.59
N PHE A 170 18.58 -15.91 10.47
CA PHE A 170 19.23 -16.09 9.16
C PHE A 170 19.15 -17.55 8.69
N THR A 171 17.98 -17.94 8.22
CA THR A 171 17.76 -19.28 7.64
C THR A 171 17.00 -19.18 6.32
N LEU A 172 17.36 -20.02 5.35
CA LEU A 172 16.64 -20.14 4.08
C LEU A 172 15.20 -20.64 4.24
N SER A 173 14.86 -21.17 5.42
CA SER A 173 13.51 -21.64 5.71
C SER A 173 12.46 -20.53 5.63
N HIS A 174 12.82 -19.31 5.97
CA HIS A 174 11.90 -18.15 5.92
C HIS A 174 11.56 -17.77 4.46
N TYR A 175 12.55 -17.76 3.57
CA TYR A 175 12.30 -17.55 2.14
C TYR A 175 11.49 -18.72 1.52
N LYS A 176 11.78 -19.95 1.94
CA LYS A 176 11.00 -21.13 1.55
C LYS A 176 9.56 -21.06 2.04
N ALA A 177 9.31 -20.48 3.21
CA ALA A 177 7.95 -20.31 3.73
C ALA A 177 7.10 -19.41 2.82
N VAL A 178 7.64 -18.28 2.36
CA VAL A 178 6.96 -17.42 1.38
C VAL A 178 6.73 -18.15 0.05
N TYR A 179 7.73 -18.87 -0.44
CA TYR A 179 7.60 -19.66 -1.68
C TYR A 179 6.54 -20.78 -1.56
N ARG A 180 6.50 -21.46 -0.41
CA ARG A 180 5.53 -22.53 -0.15
C ARG A 180 4.08 -22.08 -0.14
N LEU A 181 3.77 -20.82 0.22
CA LEU A 181 2.40 -20.28 0.12
C LEU A 181 1.80 -20.48 -1.28
N TYR A 182 2.64 -20.35 -2.30
CA TYR A 182 2.24 -20.44 -3.70
C TYR A 182 2.49 -21.81 -4.34
N THR A 183 3.25 -22.69 -3.71
CA THR A 183 3.70 -23.96 -4.34
C THR A 183 3.39 -25.22 -3.55
N ALA A 184 3.13 -25.15 -2.23
CA ALA A 184 2.93 -26.33 -1.39
C ALA A 184 1.64 -27.11 -1.75
N PRO A 185 1.64 -28.46 -1.76
CA PRO A 185 0.46 -29.27 -2.10
C PRO A 185 -0.71 -29.09 -1.12
N GLU A 186 -0.42 -28.74 0.12
CA GLU A 186 -1.42 -28.49 1.18
C GLU A 186 -2.39 -27.36 0.83
N HIS A 187 -1.96 -26.41 0.00
CA HIS A 187 -2.78 -25.26 -0.43
C HIS A 187 -3.34 -25.42 -1.87
N LEU A 188 -3.34 -26.61 -2.43
CA LEU A 188 -3.64 -26.82 -3.86
C LEU A 188 -5.00 -26.24 -4.28
N SER A 189 -6.04 -26.36 -3.44
CA SER A 189 -7.37 -25.83 -3.70
C SER A 189 -7.45 -24.30 -3.62
N SER A 190 -6.53 -23.67 -2.88
CA SER A 190 -6.54 -22.21 -2.62
C SER A 190 -5.48 -21.44 -3.41
N ARG A 191 -4.50 -22.11 -4.02
CA ARG A 191 -3.35 -21.48 -4.71
C ARG A 191 -3.76 -20.55 -5.85
N TRP A 192 -4.65 -21.01 -6.70
CA TRP A 192 -5.10 -20.22 -7.82
C TRP A 192 -5.83 -18.95 -7.34
N LYS A 193 -6.61 -19.06 -6.24
CA LYS A 193 -7.25 -17.89 -5.61
C LYS A 193 -6.20 -16.94 -5.04
N LEU A 194 -5.20 -17.48 -4.34
CA LEU A 194 -4.10 -16.68 -3.80
C LEU A 194 -3.36 -15.91 -4.91
N ALA A 195 -3.02 -16.59 -6.00
CA ALA A 195 -2.36 -15.97 -7.15
C ALA A 195 -3.23 -14.91 -7.82
N LEU A 196 -4.52 -15.18 -8.02
CA LEU A 196 -5.45 -14.23 -8.66
C LEU A 196 -5.73 -13.02 -7.77
N TYR A 197 -5.91 -13.19 -6.46
CA TYR A 197 -6.04 -12.05 -5.56
C TYR A 197 -4.76 -11.22 -5.50
N SER A 198 -3.58 -11.85 -5.52
CA SER A 198 -2.30 -11.14 -5.57
C SER A 198 -2.13 -10.36 -6.88
N LEU A 199 -2.56 -10.93 -8.01
CA LEU A 199 -2.56 -10.24 -9.29
C LEU A 199 -3.55 -9.07 -9.31
N ALA A 200 -4.76 -9.27 -8.81
CA ALA A 200 -5.75 -8.19 -8.68
C ALA A 200 -5.22 -7.06 -7.80
N PHE A 201 -4.62 -7.39 -6.67
CA PHE A 201 -3.97 -6.43 -5.77
C PHE A 201 -2.85 -5.66 -6.49
N PHE A 202 -1.98 -6.36 -7.20
CA PHE A 202 -0.90 -5.73 -7.99
C PHE A 202 -1.45 -4.71 -8.98
N LEU A 203 -2.48 -5.05 -9.73
CA LEU A 203 -3.05 -4.15 -10.74
C LEU A 203 -3.75 -2.94 -10.10
N ILE A 204 -4.53 -3.15 -9.06
CA ILE A 204 -5.24 -2.06 -8.36
C ILE A 204 -4.26 -1.07 -7.73
N VAL A 205 -3.27 -1.57 -7.02
CA VAL A 205 -2.29 -0.72 -6.31
C VAL A 205 -1.36 -0.01 -7.29
N THR A 206 -0.98 -0.67 -8.39
CA THR A 206 -0.20 -0.04 -9.47
C THR A 206 -0.94 1.13 -10.10
N VAL A 207 -2.22 0.96 -10.42
CA VAL A 207 -3.05 2.06 -10.95
C VAL A 207 -3.21 3.17 -9.93
N HIS A 208 -3.42 2.84 -8.66
CA HIS A 208 -3.54 3.83 -7.59
C HIS A 208 -2.28 4.70 -7.45
N PHE A 209 -1.10 4.08 -7.37
CA PHE A 209 0.15 4.83 -7.27
C PHE A 209 0.43 5.65 -8.53
N GLY A 210 0.21 5.07 -9.71
CA GLY A 210 0.42 5.77 -10.98
C GLY A 210 -0.50 6.97 -11.17
N ALA A 211 -1.77 6.84 -10.84
CA ALA A 211 -2.71 7.97 -10.89
C ALA A 211 -2.33 9.06 -9.88
N LYS A 212 -1.96 8.67 -8.65
CA LYS A 212 -1.55 9.59 -7.59
C LYS A 212 -0.33 10.41 -7.98
N ASP A 213 0.66 9.81 -8.61
CA ASP A 213 1.87 10.49 -9.08
C ASP A 213 1.56 11.55 -10.15
N LEU A 214 0.52 11.32 -10.95
CA LEU A 214 0.17 12.20 -12.06
C LEU A 214 -0.85 13.30 -11.73
N TYR A 215 -1.60 13.20 -10.63
CA TYR A 215 -2.63 14.19 -10.31
C TYR A 215 -2.07 15.61 -10.30
N VAL A 216 -0.98 15.86 -9.59
CA VAL A 216 -0.39 17.20 -9.50
C VAL A 216 0.11 17.71 -10.85
N LEU A 217 0.75 16.84 -11.67
CA LEU A 217 1.18 17.21 -13.02
C LEU A 217 0.02 17.56 -13.93
N TYR A 218 -1.07 16.83 -13.82
CA TYR A 218 -2.29 17.06 -14.58
C TYR A 218 -2.99 18.37 -14.19
N GLU A 219 -3.04 18.66 -12.88
CA GLU A 219 -3.63 19.85 -12.29
C GLU A 219 -2.85 21.13 -12.65
N LEU A 220 -1.50 21.06 -12.64
CA LEU A 220 -0.62 22.17 -13.02
C LEU A 220 -0.72 22.55 -14.48
N GLY A 221 -0.98 21.60 -15.32
CA GLY A 221 -0.91 21.80 -16.75
C GLY A 221 -2.21 22.35 -17.36
N PHE A 222 -2.09 22.89 -18.60
CA PHE A 222 -3.24 23.33 -19.37
C PHE A 222 -4.22 22.16 -19.64
N PRO A 223 -5.56 22.31 -19.56
CA PRO A 223 -6.32 23.54 -19.39
C PRO A 223 -6.61 23.96 -17.93
N LEU A 224 -6.29 23.10 -16.95
CA LEU A 224 -6.62 23.35 -15.53
C LEU A 224 -5.80 24.49 -14.93
N CYS A 225 -4.49 24.48 -15.12
CA CYS A 225 -3.55 25.51 -14.64
C CYS A 225 -3.78 25.91 -13.19
N TRP A 226 -3.90 24.93 -12.28
CA TRP A 226 -4.21 25.20 -10.88
C TRP A 226 -3.07 25.89 -10.15
N ALA A 227 -3.41 26.82 -9.28
CA ALA A 227 -2.49 27.39 -8.31
C ALA A 227 -2.25 26.43 -7.15
N SER A 228 -1.22 26.69 -6.35
CA SER A 228 -0.78 25.80 -5.26
C SER A 228 -1.84 25.51 -4.20
N ASP A 229 -2.76 26.44 -3.95
CA ASP A 229 -3.88 26.29 -3.02
C ASP A 229 -4.92 25.28 -3.55
N LEU A 230 -5.31 25.37 -4.83
CA LEU A 230 -6.21 24.39 -5.47
C LEU A 230 -5.58 23.01 -5.54
N ILE A 231 -4.29 22.90 -5.81
CA ILE A 231 -3.55 21.62 -5.77
C ILE A 231 -3.60 21.01 -4.37
N GLY A 232 -3.49 21.85 -3.32
CA GLY A 232 -3.66 21.43 -1.94
C GLY A 232 -5.05 20.83 -1.68
N TYR A 233 -6.09 21.45 -2.18
CA TYR A 233 -7.47 20.94 -2.06
C TYR A 233 -7.67 19.66 -2.88
N GLY A 234 -7.11 19.57 -4.09
CA GLY A 234 -7.13 18.35 -4.91
C GLY A 234 -6.45 17.17 -4.20
N SER A 235 -5.27 17.40 -3.65
CA SER A 235 -4.56 16.41 -2.85
C SER A 235 -5.36 15.98 -1.62
N ALA A 236 -5.97 16.89 -0.89
CA ALA A 236 -6.84 16.59 0.25
C ALA A 236 -8.05 15.76 -0.19
N ALA A 237 -8.68 16.09 -1.31
CA ALA A 237 -9.79 15.33 -1.87
C ALA A 237 -9.39 13.89 -2.24
N SER A 238 -8.21 13.69 -2.82
CA SER A 238 -7.69 12.35 -3.15
C SER A 238 -7.45 11.48 -1.91
N TYR A 239 -6.93 12.06 -0.83
CA TYR A 239 -6.76 11.34 0.44
C TYR A 239 -8.07 11.09 1.19
N LEU A 240 -9.08 11.96 0.99
CA LEU A 240 -10.39 11.79 1.61
C LEU A 240 -11.06 10.48 1.17
N ALA A 241 -10.71 9.96 -0.01
CA ALA A 241 -11.18 8.66 -0.50
C ALA A 241 -10.89 7.50 0.46
N TYR A 242 -9.82 7.56 1.26
CA TYR A 242 -9.53 6.53 2.27
C TYR A 242 -10.57 6.52 3.39
N LEU A 243 -10.95 7.70 3.90
CA LEU A 243 -11.96 7.81 4.95
C LEU A 243 -13.37 7.52 4.43
N SER A 244 -13.73 8.06 3.27
CA SER A 244 -15.03 7.82 2.66
C SER A 244 -15.21 6.34 2.26
N SER A 245 -14.15 5.68 1.80
CA SER A 245 -14.15 4.23 1.54
C SER A 245 -14.35 3.41 2.80
N LEU A 246 -13.77 3.80 3.93
CA LEU A 246 -13.99 3.11 5.21
C LEU A 246 -15.46 3.19 5.64
N VAL A 247 -16.05 4.38 5.58
CA VAL A 247 -17.47 4.59 5.93
C VAL A 247 -18.36 3.82 4.95
N GLY A 248 -18.11 3.96 3.65
CA GLY A 248 -18.85 3.26 2.61
C GLY A 248 -18.75 1.74 2.71
N LEU A 249 -17.57 1.20 2.97
CA LEU A 249 -17.36 -0.23 3.21
C LEU A 249 -18.21 -0.71 4.39
N ARG A 250 -18.21 0.01 5.51
CA ARG A 250 -19.01 -0.35 6.68
C ARG A 250 -20.50 -0.36 6.41
N LEU A 251 -20.99 0.65 5.70
CA LEU A 251 -22.41 0.74 5.34
C LEU A 251 -22.82 -0.38 4.37
N LEU A 252 -22.03 -0.63 3.35
CA LEU A 252 -22.29 -1.67 2.35
C LEU A 252 -22.21 -3.08 2.94
N GLN A 253 -21.32 -3.32 3.90
CA GLN A 253 -21.23 -4.62 4.61
C GLN A 253 -22.48 -4.97 5.40
N LEU A 254 -23.39 -4.03 5.66
CA LEU A 254 -24.68 -4.34 6.29
C LEU A 254 -25.61 -5.13 5.37
N CYS A 255 -25.45 -4.98 4.06
CA CYS A 255 -26.32 -5.56 3.05
C CYS A 255 -25.61 -6.50 2.05
N LEU A 256 -24.29 -6.35 1.89
CA LEU A 256 -23.52 -7.01 0.85
C LEU A 256 -22.32 -7.77 1.43
N GLU A 257 -21.92 -8.82 0.71
CA GLU A 257 -20.67 -9.52 0.98
C GLU A 257 -19.45 -8.68 0.57
N ASP A 258 -18.32 -8.94 1.22
CA ASP A 258 -17.06 -8.20 1.02
C ASP A 258 -16.65 -8.09 -0.46
N THR A 259 -16.83 -9.15 -1.25
CA THR A 259 -16.47 -9.15 -2.67
C THR A 259 -17.31 -8.15 -3.47
N TRP A 260 -18.61 -8.05 -3.21
CA TRP A 260 -19.46 -7.07 -3.88
C TRP A 260 -19.14 -5.64 -3.48
N VAL A 261 -18.72 -5.45 -2.23
CA VAL A 261 -18.22 -4.14 -1.77
C VAL A 261 -16.94 -3.75 -2.53
N ALA A 262 -16.04 -4.70 -2.75
CA ALA A 262 -14.84 -4.47 -3.56
C ALA A 262 -15.18 -4.16 -5.02
N GLU A 263 -16.15 -4.85 -5.62
CA GLU A 263 -16.61 -4.58 -7.00
C GLU A 263 -17.21 -3.16 -7.13
N ILE A 264 -18.03 -2.73 -6.18
CA ILE A 264 -18.57 -1.37 -6.16
C ILE A 264 -17.42 -0.35 -6.03
N GLY A 265 -16.43 -0.63 -5.19
CA GLY A 265 -15.22 0.19 -5.07
C GLY A 265 -14.43 0.29 -6.37
N LEU A 266 -14.29 -0.80 -7.12
CA LEU A 266 -13.64 -0.81 -8.44
C LEU A 266 -14.44 -0.03 -9.48
N ILE A 267 -15.76 -0.17 -9.50
CA ILE A 267 -16.64 0.62 -10.37
C ILE A 267 -16.49 2.12 -10.07
N SER A 268 -16.49 2.49 -8.79
CA SER A 268 -16.22 3.86 -8.33
C SER A 268 -14.86 4.36 -8.82
N ASN A 269 -13.81 3.53 -8.73
CA ASN A 269 -12.47 3.88 -9.18
C ASN A 269 -12.40 4.06 -10.70
N ILE A 270 -12.95 3.13 -11.45
CA ILE A 270 -13.01 3.20 -12.92
C ILE A 270 -13.76 4.46 -13.37
N ALA A 271 -14.96 4.70 -12.84
CA ALA A 271 -15.77 5.86 -13.18
C ALA A 271 -15.06 7.18 -12.84
N GLY A 272 -14.45 7.27 -11.66
CA GLY A 272 -13.69 8.44 -11.24
C GLY A 272 -12.49 8.73 -12.15
N LEU A 273 -11.71 7.71 -12.51
CA LEU A 273 -10.58 7.85 -13.43
C LEU A 273 -11.01 8.25 -14.84
N VAL A 274 -12.12 7.73 -15.33
CA VAL A 274 -12.69 8.14 -16.64
C VAL A 274 -13.07 9.61 -16.60
N VAL A 275 -13.76 10.07 -15.57
CA VAL A 275 -14.14 11.49 -15.42
C VAL A 275 -12.89 12.39 -15.31
N ILE A 276 -11.89 11.99 -14.55
CA ILE A 276 -10.63 12.73 -14.43
C ILE A 276 -9.89 12.78 -15.76
N SER A 277 -9.90 11.69 -16.54
CA SER A 277 -9.25 11.64 -17.85
C SER A 277 -9.82 12.65 -18.83
N LEU A 278 -11.10 13.00 -18.68
CA LEU A 278 -11.83 13.98 -19.50
C LEU A 278 -11.94 15.36 -18.86
N ALA A 279 -11.38 15.56 -17.66
CA ALA A 279 -11.50 16.79 -16.90
C ALA A 279 -10.73 17.95 -17.56
N THR A 280 -11.46 18.93 -18.05
CA THR A 280 -10.93 20.17 -18.63
C THR A 280 -11.24 21.39 -17.78
N THR A 281 -12.08 21.25 -16.76
CA THR A 281 -12.51 22.31 -15.86
C THR A 281 -12.32 21.88 -14.40
N THR A 282 -12.15 22.84 -13.52
CA THR A 282 -12.02 22.59 -12.07
C THR A 282 -13.21 21.85 -11.47
N PRO A 283 -14.49 22.21 -11.77
CA PRO A 283 -15.64 21.46 -11.27
C PRO A 283 -15.64 19.99 -11.71
N LEU A 284 -15.25 19.71 -12.95
CA LEU A 284 -15.20 18.35 -13.47
C LEU A 284 -14.11 17.52 -12.79
N MET A 285 -12.96 18.12 -12.49
CA MET A 285 -11.88 17.45 -11.76
C MET A 285 -12.32 17.09 -10.34
N PHE A 286 -12.96 18.00 -9.61
CA PHE A 286 -13.52 17.72 -8.29
C PHE A 286 -14.67 16.71 -8.32
N THR A 287 -15.46 16.70 -9.38
CA THR A 287 -16.47 15.65 -9.61
C THR A 287 -15.80 14.29 -9.72
N GLY A 288 -14.70 14.19 -10.46
CA GLY A 288 -13.90 12.96 -10.55
C GLY A 288 -13.40 12.50 -9.17
N TYR A 289 -12.83 13.40 -8.37
CA TYR A 289 -12.43 13.07 -6.99
C TYR A 289 -13.62 12.66 -6.13
N GLY A 290 -14.78 13.28 -6.28
CA GLY A 290 -16.00 12.89 -5.58
C GLY A 290 -16.46 11.48 -5.94
N ILE A 291 -16.39 11.09 -7.21
CA ILE A 291 -16.73 9.74 -7.67
C ILE A 291 -15.77 8.68 -7.12
N LEU A 292 -14.50 9.04 -6.86
CA LEU A 292 -13.50 8.16 -6.24
C LEU A 292 -13.76 7.82 -4.76
N PHE A 293 -14.89 8.20 -4.20
CA PHE A 293 -15.20 8.10 -2.74
C PHE A 293 -15.13 6.67 -2.19
N LEU A 294 -15.30 5.63 -3.03
CA LEU A 294 -15.18 4.21 -2.65
C LEU A 294 -13.96 3.52 -3.28
N SER A 295 -13.09 4.24 -3.96
CA SER A 295 -11.99 3.67 -4.72
C SER A 295 -11.01 2.84 -3.89
N MET A 296 -10.87 3.14 -2.61
CA MET A 296 -9.99 2.43 -1.67
C MET A 296 -10.66 1.24 -0.97
N ALA A 297 -11.92 0.90 -1.27
CA ALA A 297 -12.61 -0.22 -0.63
C ALA A 297 -12.12 -1.60 -1.09
N ALA A 298 -11.58 -1.70 -2.30
CA ALA A 298 -11.12 -2.98 -2.86
C ALA A 298 -9.85 -3.52 -2.18
N THR A 299 -8.90 -2.67 -1.80
CA THR A 299 -7.62 -3.09 -1.21
C THR A 299 -7.78 -3.78 0.14
N PRO A 300 -8.52 -3.27 1.13
CA PRO A 300 -8.72 -3.97 2.40
C PRO A 300 -9.50 -5.27 2.24
N VAL A 301 -10.43 -5.34 1.31
CA VAL A 301 -11.16 -6.57 1.00
C VAL A 301 -10.21 -7.63 0.48
N ILE A 302 -9.34 -7.31 -0.48
CA ILE A 302 -8.38 -8.27 -1.04
C ILE A 302 -7.39 -8.71 0.02
N ARG A 303 -6.83 -7.81 0.82
CA ARG A 303 -5.93 -8.15 1.94
C ARG A 303 -6.62 -9.10 2.93
N SER A 304 -7.87 -8.85 3.27
CA SER A 304 -8.66 -9.71 4.14
C SER A 304 -8.91 -11.09 3.51
N LYS A 305 -9.27 -11.14 2.23
CA LYS A 305 -9.47 -12.39 1.49
C LYS A 305 -8.19 -13.22 1.44
N LEU A 306 -7.06 -12.61 1.13
CA LEU A 306 -5.73 -13.27 1.16
C LEU A 306 -5.43 -13.84 2.55
N SER A 307 -5.64 -13.05 3.60
CA SER A 307 -5.44 -13.48 4.99
C SER A 307 -6.30 -14.67 5.40
N LYS A 308 -7.52 -14.77 4.84
CA LYS A 308 -8.44 -15.88 5.12
C LYS A 308 -8.09 -17.18 4.38
N LEU A 309 -7.26 -17.11 3.33
CA LEU A 309 -6.82 -18.27 2.55
C LEU A 309 -5.64 -19.04 3.16
N VAL A 310 -4.90 -18.41 4.08
CA VAL A 310 -3.73 -19.01 4.73
C VAL A 310 -4.00 -19.28 6.21
N SER A 311 -3.19 -20.14 6.81
CA SER A 311 -3.30 -20.49 8.23
C SER A 311 -2.89 -19.33 9.15
N GLU A 312 -3.26 -19.41 10.42
CA GLU A 312 -2.88 -18.40 11.43
C GLU A 312 -1.35 -18.31 11.62
N THR A 313 -0.62 -19.39 11.33
CA THR A 313 0.84 -19.46 11.46
C THR A 313 1.59 -18.92 10.25
N GLU A 314 0.90 -18.55 9.17
CA GLU A 314 1.48 -18.11 7.90
C GLU A 314 1.15 -16.64 7.56
N GLN A 315 0.51 -15.92 8.47
CA GLN A 315 0.09 -14.53 8.22
C GLN A 315 1.27 -13.60 7.94
N GLY A 316 2.39 -13.77 8.67
CA GLY A 316 3.60 -12.99 8.46
C GLY A 316 4.25 -13.24 7.11
N ALA A 317 4.32 -14.50 6.67
CA ALA A 317 4.80 -14.87 5.35
C ALA A 317 3.93 -14.27 4.24
N LEU A 318 2.60 -14.35 4.41
CA LEU A 318 1.65 -13.77 3.46
C LEU A 318 1.80 -12.25 3.34
N PHE A 319 1.74 -11.53 4.45
CA PHE A 319 1.80 -10.07 4.42
C PHE A 319 3.18 -9.54 4.04
N ALA A 320 4.25 -10.31 4.29
CA ALA A 320 5.57 -10.03 3.73
C ALA A 320 5.55 -10.10 2.20
N SER A 321 4.94 -11.13 1.63
CA SER A 321 4.79 -11.26 0.18
C SER A 321 3.93 -10.13 -0.40
N VAL A 322 2.82 -9.76 0.24
CA VAL A 322 1.97 -8.63 -0.16
C VAL A 322 2.72 -7.30 -0.11
N ALA A 323 3.52 -7.06 0.94
CA ALA A 323 4.34 -5.85 1.05
C ALA A 323 5.41 -5.77 -0.06
N CYS A 324 6.01 -6.90 -0.43
CA CYS A 324 6.93 -6.96 -1.57
C CYS A 324 6.22 -6.63 -2.90
N VAL A 325 5.02 -7.16 -3.10
CA VAL A 325 4.19 -6.85 -4.27
C VAL A 325 3.85 -5.35 -4.27
N GLU A 326 3.49 -4.76 -3.15
CA GLU A 326 3.17 -3.32 -3.03
C GLU A 326 4.38 -2.44 -3.37
N GLY A 327 5.57 -2.80 -2.89
CA GLY A 327 6.81 -2.13 -3.26
C GLY A 327 7.09 -2.21 -4.78
N LEU A 328 6.86 -3.38 -5.38
CA LEU A 328 6.97 -3.56 -6.83
C LEU A 328 5.92 -2.72 -7.59
N CYS A 329 4.69 -2.62 -7.08
CA CYS A 329 3.64 -1.76 -7.66
C CYS A 329 4.11 -0.31 -7.77
N SER A 330 4.75 0.22 -6.74
CA SER A 330 5.27 1.59 -6.73
C SER A 330 6.30 1.81 -7.85
N LEU A 331 7.25 0.89 -8.03
CA LEU A 331 8.26 0.99 -9.09
C LEU A 331 7.64 0.90 -10.49
N VAL A 332 6.75 -0.07 -10.70
CA VAL A 332 6.08 -0.28 -11.99
C VAL A 332 5.16 0.91 -12.32
N ALA A 333 4.43 1.41 -11.34
CA ALA A 333 3.56 2.58 -11.50
C ALA A 333 4.34 3.81 -11.93
N THR A 334 5.41 4.13 -11.21
CA THR A 334 6.27 5.28 -11.55
C THR A 334 6.86 5.12 -12.96
N GLY A 335 7.38 3.94 -13.30
CA GLY A 335 7.94 3.67 -14.62
C GLY A 335 6.90 3.79 -15.76
N VAL A 336 5.76 3.14 -15.61
CA VAL A 336 4.74 3.09 -16.66
C VAL A 336 4.01 4.42 -16.81
N PHE A 337 3.47 4.97 -15.74
CA PHE A 337 2.61 6.15 -15.81
C PHE A 337 3.39 7.43 -16.13
N ASN A 338 4.59 7.61 -15.56
CA ASN A 338 5.42 8.77 -15.87
C ASN A 338 6.04 8.70 -17.27
N SER A 339 6.18 7.52 -17.87
CA SER A 339 6.58 7.38 -19.26
C SER A 339 5.39 7.58 -20.23
N LEU A 340 4.21 7.12 -19.83
CA LEU A 340 3.01 7.21 -20.64
C LEU A 340 2.49 8.65 -20.74
N TYR A 341 2.58 9.44 -19.68
CA TYR A 341 2.08 10.81 -19.64
C TYR A 341 2.68 11.70 -20.72
N PRO A 342 4.01 11.87 -20.82
CA PRO A 342 4.59 12.69 -21.89
C PRO A 342 4.36 12.10 -23.28
N ALA A 343 4.32 10.78 -23.43
CA ALA A 343 4.10 10.12 -24.72
C ALA A 343 2.69 10.36 -25.27
N THR A 344 1.71 10.63 -24.44
CA THR A 344 0.30 10.79 -24.81
C THR A 344 -0.19 12.23 -24.80
N LEU A 345 0.63 13.19 -24.38
CA LEU A 345 0.27 14.62 -24.32
C LEU A 345 -0.23 15.20 -25.63
N HIS A 346 0.30 14.71 -26.76
CA HIS A 346 -0.02 15.25 -28.08
C HIS A 346 -1.43 14.90 -28.58
N PHE A 347 -2.06 13.83 -28.07
CA PHE A 347 -3.41 13.44 -28.46
C PHE A 347 -4.42 13.45 -27.32
N MET A 348 -4.03 13.08 -26.09
CA MET A 348 -4.93 13.08 -24.94
C MET A 348 -4.14 13.14 -23.64
N ARG A 349 -4.18 14.28 -22.95
CA ARG A 349 -3.49 14.46 -21.65
C ARG A 349 -3.95 13.51 -20.57
N GLY A 350 -5.24 13.24 -20.51
CA GLY A 350 -5.85 12.35 -19.52
C GLY A 350 -5.70 10.86 -19.83
N PHE A 351 -5.04 10.50 -20.93
CA PHE A 351 -4.92 9.10 -21.36
C PHE A 351 -4.36 8.15 -20.29
N PRO A 352 -3.35 8.51 -19.47
CA PRO A 352 -2.87 7.61 -18.42
C PRO A 352 -3.95 7.23 -17.41
N PHE A 353 -4.88 8.14 -17.09
CA PHE A 353 -6.01 7.83 -16.20
C PHE A 353 -7.02 6.90 -16.88
N LEU A 354 -7.30 7.11 -18.16
CA LEU A 354 -8.13 6.21 -18.95
C LEU A 354 -7.50 4.83 -19.09
N PHE A 355 -6.20 4.76 -19.32
CA PHE A 355 -5.43 3.52 -19.33
C PHE A 355 -5.54 2.77 -17.99
N GLY A 356 -5.40 3.48 -16.86
CA GLY A 356 -5.61 2.94 -15.53
C GLY A 356 -7.03 2.39 -15.33
N ALA A 357 -8.06 3.10 -15.81
CA ALA A 357 -9.46 2.65 -15.77
C ALA A 357 -9.66 1.36 -16.57
N ILE A 358 -9.05 1.24 -17.74
CA ILE A 358 -9.11 0.01 -18.57
C ILE A 358 -8.43 -1.16 -17.85
N ILE A 359 -7.26 -0.95 -17.24
CA ILE A 359 -6.55 -1.99 -16.48
C ILE A 359 -7.41 -2.49 -15.32
N LEU A 360 -8.14 -1.62 -14.62
CA LEU A 360 -9.00 -2.00 -13.51
C LEU A 360 -10.17 -2.91 -13.89
N LEU A 361 -10.50 -3.04 -15.15
CA LEU A 361 -11.47 -4.04 -15.61
C LEU A 361 -10.99 -5.48 -15.37
N ILE A 362 -9.67 -5.70 -15.38
CA ILE A 362 -9.07 -7.03 -15.15
C ILE A 362 -9.30 -7.49 -13.71
N PRO A 363 -8.94 -6.74 -12.66
CA PRO A 363 -9.24 -7.15 -11.29
C PRO A 363 -10.75 -7.25 -11.01
N ALA A 364 -11.59 -6.41 -11.61
CA ALA A 364 -13.04 -6.55 -11.50
C ALA A 364 -13.51 -7.90 -12.05
N ALA A 365 -13.04 -8.29 -13.24
CA ALA A 365 -13.35 -9.60 -13.83
C ALA A 365 -12.83 -10.76 -12.93
N ILE A 366 -11.63 -10.63 -12.39
CA ILE A 366 -11.03 -11.65 -11.49
C ILE A 366 -11.91 -11.84 -10.23
N LEU A 367 -12.25 -10.74 -9.53
CA LEU A 367 -13.04 -10.81 -8.30
C LEU A 367 -14.44 -11.38 -8.56
N GLY A 368 -15.10 -10.93 -9.63
CA GLY A 368 -16.41 -11.43 -10.04
C GLY A 368 -16.37 -12.92 -10.36
N TRP A 369 -15.34 -13.37 -11.07
CA TRP A 369 -15.19 -14.79 -11.43
C TRP A 369 -14.97 -15.68 -10.19
N ILE A 370 -14.10 -15.27 -9.27
CA ILE A 370 -13.88 -16.01 -8.01
C ILE A 370 -15.16 -16.08 -7.20
N GLN A 371 -15.94 -15.00 -7.11
CA GLN A 371 -17.20 -14.98 -6.38
C GLN A 371 -18.24 -15.92 -6.96
N ILE A 372 -18.39 -15.95 -8.28
CA ILE A 372 -19.31 -16.87 -8.96
C ILE A 372 -18.88 -18.31 -8.75
N TRP A 373 -17.58 -18.60 -8.82
CA TRP A 373 -17.04 -19.93 -8.60
C TRP A 373 -17.32 -20.42 -7.15
N ASP A 374 -17.08 -19.56 -6.14
CA ASP A 374 -17.33 -19.87 -4.75
C ASP A 374 -18.83 -20.12 -4.48
N SER A 375 -19.72 -19.32 -5.06
CA SER A 375 -21.16 -19.48 -4.93
C SER A 375 -21.64 -20.81 -5.50
N LYS A 376 -21.14 -21.22 -6.66
CA LYS A 376 -21.48 -22.52 -7.27
C LYS A 376 -21.01 -23.72 -6.44
N HIS A 377 -19.78 -23.64 -5.89
CA HIS A 377 -19.25 -24.74 -5.06
C HIS A 377 -19.99 -24.89 -3.74
N ASN A 378 -20.35 -23.79 -3.10
CA ASN A 378 -21.15 -23.81 -1.89
C ASN A 378 -22.55 -24.42 -2.17
N TYR A 379 -23.18 -24.07 -3.28
CA TYR A 379 -24.49 -24.60 -3.66
C TYR A 379 -24.45 -26.13 -3.87
N ASN A 380 -23.45 -26.64 -4.59
CA ASN A 380 -23.28 -28.07 -4.82
C ASN A 380 -23.04 -28.85 -3.51
N HIS A 381 -22.23 -28.29 -2.60
CA HIS A 381 -22.01 -28.88 -1.27
C HIS A 381 -23.30 -28.99 -0.42
N PHE A 382 -24.18 -27.99 -0.51
CA PHE A 382 -25.48 -28.03 0.15
C PHE A 382 -26.42 -29.07 -0.47
N GLN A 383 -26.41 -29.25 -1.79
CA GLN A 383 -27.19 -30.26 -2.47
C GLN A 383 -26.72 -31.68 -2.13
N ASP A 384 -25.41 -31.93 -2.14
CA ASP A 384 -24.84 -33.23 -1.77
C ASP A 384 -25.10 -33.59 -0.31
N ALA A 385 -25.04 -32.62 0.61
CA ALA A 385 -25.36 -32.79 2.02
C ALA A 385 -26.88 -33.06 2.27
N SER A 386 -27.74 -32.55 1.40
CA SER A 386 -29.20 -32.78 1.49
C SER A 386 -29.63 -34.10 0.85
N LEU A 387 -28.78 -34.73 0.06
CA LEU A 387 -29.03 -36.02 -0.62
C LEU A 387 -28.39 -37.23 0.10
N SER A 388 -27.55 -36.99 1.12
CA SER A 388 -27.02 -38.05 1.99
C SER A 388 -28.06 -38.38 3.08
N PRO A 389 -28.61 -39.62 3.14
CA PRO A 389 -29.65 -40.02 4.11
C PRO A 389 -29.12 -40.04 5.56
#